data_9ea0b871e76bc16116542e788635ca84
#
_entry.id   9ea0b871e76bc16116542e788635ca84
#
_cell.length_a   1.000
_cell.length_b   1.000
_cell.length_c   1.000
_cell.angle_alpha   90.00
_cell.angle_beta   90.00
_cell.angle_gamma   90.00
#
_symmetry.space_group_name_H-M   'P 1'
#
loop_
_entity.id
_entity.type
_entity.pdbx_description
1 polymer ?
#
loop_
_entity_poly.entity_id
_entity_poly.type
_entity_poly.pdbx_seq_one_letter_code
_entity_poly.pdbx_strand_id
1 'polypeptide(L)'
;MGLAEAKYRAARAFVMEAMSAVEDELTGNEDLPSAKTTQDARLACVHGANECMELVDLLHNTAGTTGMRMYSPLERKLRDAHGAATHRCAALPLYEDLGAILLGNEPSPEFAGGAGAPVGPRPGKS
;
A
#
# COMPACT_ATOMS: atom_id res chain seq x y z
N MET A 1 6.93 22.58 0.43
CA MET A 1 7.01 21.94 -0.91
C MET A 1 8.15 20.91 -1.00
N GLY A 2 9.41 21.22 -0.63
CA GLY A 2 10.53 20.27 -0.74
C GLY A 2 10.33 18.94 -0.02
N LEU A 3 9.80 18.96 1.21
CA LEU A 3 9.47 17.74 1.95
C LEU A 3 8.40 16.89 1.23
N ALA A 4 7.37 17.53 0.71
CA ALA A 4 6.31 16.85 -0.03
C ALA A 4 6.86 16.17 -1.30
N GLU A 5 7.70 16.85 -2.05
CA GLU A 5 8.35 16.30 -3.24
C GLU A 5 9.28 15.13 -2.90
N ALA A 6 10.05 15.23 -1.81
CA ALA A 6 10.93 14.16 -1.37
C ALA A 6 10.14 12.89 -0.97
N LYS A 7 9.08 13.05 -0.16
CA LYS A 7 8.19 11.95 0.22
C LYS A 7 7.56 11.27 -1.00
N TYR A 8 7.03 12.05 -1.93
CA TYR A 8 6.44 11.53 -3.16
C TYR A 8 7.43 10.71 -3.98
N ARG A 9 8.62 11.26 -4.22
CA ARG A 9 9.63 10.56 -5.01
C ARG A 9 10.13 9.29 -4.35
N ALA A 10 10.33 9.31 -3.03
CA ALA A 10 10.77 8.13 -2.29
C ALA A 10 9.72 7.01 -2.34
N ALA A 11 8.47 7.32 -2.03
CA ALA A 11 7.38 6.35 -2.08
C ALA A 11 7.18 5.80 -3.50
N ARG A 12 7.18 6.69 -4.51
CA ARG A 12 7.05 6.28 -5.90
C ARG A 12 8.19 5.38 -6.36
N ALA A 13 9.44 5.71 -6.02
CA ALA A 13 10.60 4.91 -6.40
C ALA A 13 10.51 3.49 -5.81
N PHE A 14 10.13 3.37 -4.53
CA PHE A 14 9.96 2.08 -3.88
C PHE A 14 8.85 1.23 -4.52
N VAL A 15 7.69 1.82 -4.81
CA VAL A 15 6.60 1.11 -5.49
C VAL A 15 7.03 0.66 -6.88
N MET A 16 7.70 1.52 -7.66
CA MET A 16 8.15 1.18 -9.01
C MET A 16 9.21 0.08 -9.01
N GLU A 17 10.15 0.11 -8.07
CA GLU A 17 11.16 -0.94 -7.89
C GLU A 17 10.50 -2.30 -7.57
N ALA A 18 9.58 -2.32 -6.62
CA ALA A 18 8.89 -3.54 -6.22
C ALA A 18 8.02 -4.10 -7.36
N MET A 19 7.32 -3.25 -8.12
CA MET A 19 6.52 -3.69 -9.26
C MET A 19 7.38 -4.20 -10.41
N SER A 20 8.52 -3.57 -10.68
CA SER A 20 9.48 -4.07 -11.69
C SER A 20 10.01 -5.45 -11.33
N ALA A 21 10.33 -5.71 -10.07
CA ALA A 21 10.75 -7.03 -9.63
C ALA A 21 9.67 -8.11 -9.84
N VAL A 22 8.39 -7.77 -9.60
CA VAL A 22 7.26 -8.66 -9.88
C VAL A 22 7.15 -8.94 -11.39
N GLU A 23 7.26 -7.91 -12.21
CA GLU A 23 7.18 -8.05 -13.67
C GLU A 23 8.34 -8.90 -14.22
N ASP A 24 9.55 -8.71 -13.71
CA ASP A 24 10.73 -9.46 -14.12
C ASP A 24 10.60 -10.96 -13.82
N GLU A 25 10.10 -11.33 -12.65
CA GLU A 25 9.84 -12.73 -12.30
C GLU A 25 8.74 -13.34 -13.15
N LEU A 26 7.62 -12.64 -13.38
CA LEU A 26 6.52 -13.13 -14.21
C LEU A 26 6.91 -13.28 -15.69
N THR A 27 7.77 -12.43 -16.22
CA THR A 27 8.28 -12.56 -17.60
C THR A 27 9.34 -13.64 -17.74
N GLY A 28 9.97 -14.07 -16.65
CA GLY A 28 10.97 -15.16 -16.60
C GLY A 28 10.40 -16.57 -16.62
N ASN A 29 9.11 -16.78 -16.97
CA ASN A 29 8.37 -18.06 -16.95
C ASN A 29 8.00 -18.60 -15.57
N GLU A 30 7.87 -17.76 -14.58
CA GLU A 30 7.30 -18.15 -13.30
C GLU A 30 5.78 -17.88 -13.28
N ASP A 31 4.99 -18.85 -12.84
CA ASP A 31 3.54 -18.71 -12.75
C ASP A 31 3.13 -17.73 -11.64
N LEU A 32 3.98 -17.57 -10.62
CA LEU A 32 3.77 -16.69 -9.48
C LEU A 32 5.09 -16.08 -9.04
N PRO A 33 5.08 -14.81 -8.55
CA PRO A 33 6.28 -14.21 -7.97
C PRO A 33 6.74 -14.96 -6.71
N SER A 34 8.03 -14.91 -6.43
CA SER A 34 8.61 -15.49 -5.22
C SER A 34 7.97 -14.91 -3.96
N ALA A 35 8.04 -15.63 -2.85
CA ALA A 35 7.52 -15.16 -1.57
C ALA A 35 8.16 -13.81 -1.16
N LYS A 36 9.47 -13.67 -1.40
CA LYS A 36 10.19 -12.42 -1.11
C LYS A 36 9.67 -11.27 -1.96
N THR A 37 9.57 -11.43 -3.26
CA THR A 37 9.07 -10.39 -4.18
C THR A 37 7.64 -10.00 -3.87
N THR A 38 6.80 -10.98 -3.50
CA THR A 38 5.42 -10.72 -3.05
C THR A 38 5.39 -9.90 -1.77
N GLN A 39 6.27 -10.18 -0.80
CA GLN A 39 6.37 -9.45 0.46
C GLN A 39 6.85 -8.01 0.22
N ASP A 40 7.88 -7.83 -0.60
CA ASP A 40 8.42 -6.52 -0.96
C ASP A 40 7.35 -5.68 -1.69
N ALA A 41 6.58 -6.28 -2.59
CA ALA A 41 5.46 -5.62 -3.27
C ALA A 41 4.35 -5.20 -2.29
N ARG A 42 4.00 -6.05 -1.33
CA ARG A 42 3.03 -5.71 -0.28
C ARG A 42 3.52 -4.57 0.59
N LEU A 43 4.79 -4.61 1.01
CA LEU A 43 5.41 -3.53 1.79
C LEU A 43 5.39 -2.20 1.03
N ALA A 44 5.73 -2.23 -0.26
CA ALA A 44 5.69 -1.05 -1.11
C ALA A 44 4.27 -0.48 -1.27
N CYS A 45 3.26 -1.35 -1.41
CA CYS A 45 1.86 -0.92 -1.49
C CYS A 45 1.37 -0.26 -0.19
N VAL A 46 1.65 -0.86 0.97
CA VAL A 46 1.29 -0.30 2.28
C VAL A 46 1.98 1.05 2.48
N HIS A 47 3.28 1.10 2.23
CA HIS A 47 4.06 2.33 2.37
C HIS A 47 3.58 3.42 1.40
N GLY A 48 3.42 3.09 0.13
CA GLY A 48 2.96 4.05 -0.88
C GLY A 48 1.61 4.66 -0.56
N ALA A 49 0.64 3.86 -0.10
CA ALA A 49 -0.69 4.34 0.27
C ALA A 49 -0.64 5.28 1.49
N ASN A 50 0.11 4.92 2.54
CA ASN A 50 0.23 5.73 3.75
C ASN A 50 1.02 7.03 3.49
N GLU A 51 2.11 6.97 2.73
CA GLU A 51 2.85 8.17 2.33
C GLU A 51 2.00 9.12 1.46
N CYS A 52 1.17 8.59 0.57
CA CYS A 52 0.22 9.40 -0.20
C CYS A 52 -0.81 10.09 0.70
N MET A 53 -1.32 9.41 1.72
CA MET A 53 -2.23 10.00 2.70
C MET A 53 -1.56 11.14 3.47
N GLU A 54 -0.38 10.89 4.05
CA GLU A 54 0.38 11.91 4.78
C GLU A 54 0.76 13.11 3.90
N LEU A 55 1.10 12.85 2.64
CA LEU A 55 1.42 13.88 1.67
C LEU A 55 0.24 14.80 1.39
N VAL A 56 -0.95 14.22 1.19
CA VAL A 56 -2.16 15.00 0.93
C VAL A 56 -2.57 15.79 2.18
N ASP A 57 -2.42 15.23 3.39
CA ASP A 57 -2.61 15.95 4.64
C ASP A 57 -1.66 17.15 4.76
N LEU A 58 -0.38 16.96 4.45
CA LEU A 58 0.62 18.03 4.46
C LEU A 58 0.25 19.16 3.48
N LEU A 59 -0.14 18.81 2.27
CA LEU A 59 -0.53 19.78 1.24
C LEU A 59 -1.83 20.50 1.61
N HIS A 60 -2.82 19.77 2.14
CA HIS A 60 -4.09 20.34 2.58
C HIS A 60 -3.88 21.34 3.73
N ASN A 61 -3.08 20.97 4.73
CA ASN A 61 -2.74 21.85 5.84
C ASN A 61 -1.97 23.09 5.38
N THR A 62 -1.07 22.95 4.40
CA THR A 62 -0.31 24.08 3.84
C THR A 62 -1.21 25.02 3.03
N ALA A 63 -2.25 24.50 2.36
CA ALA A 63 -3.21 25.31 1.61
C ALA A 63 -4.14 26.15 2.52
N GLY A 64 -4.22 25.83 3.81
CA GLY A 64 -5.04 26.54 4.78
C GLY A 64 -6.53 26.56 4.41
N THR A 65 -7.20 27.69 4.68
CA THR A 65 -8.65 27.85 4.45
C THR A 65 -9.08 27.66 2.98
N THR A 66 -8.17 27.85 2.03
CA THR A 66 -8.44 27.59 0.60
C THR A 66 -8.65 26.09 0.33
N GLY A 67 -7.92 25.22 1.06
CA GLY A 67 -8.09 23.77 0.97
C GLY A 67 -9.39 23.26 1.58
N MET A 68 -10.00 24.00 2.50
CA MET A 68 -11.22 23.61 3.21
C MET A 68 -12.51 23.83 2.41
N ARG A 69 -12.45 24.43 1.24
CA ARG A 69 -13.66 24.65 0.42
C ARG A 69 -14.14 23.32 -0.17
N MET A 70 -15.42 23.03 0.03
CA MET A 70 -16.09 21.77 -0.35
C MET A 70 -15.96 21.40 -1.85
N TYR A 71 -15.61 22.36 -2.69
CA TYR A 71 -15.35 22.16 -4.13
C TYR A 71 -13.85 22.22 -4.49
N SER A 72 -12.96 22.23 -3.50
CA SER A 72 -11.53 22.23 -3.74
C SER A 72 -11.08 20.86 -4.26
N PRO A 73 -10.26 20.79 -5.33
CA PRO A 73 -9.64 19.53 -5.76
C PRO A 73 -8.80 18.87 -4.65
N LEU A 74 -8.24 19.67 -3.72
CA LEU A 74 -7.47 19.17 -2.58
C LEU A 74 -8.33 18.42 -1.57
N GLU A 75 -9.54 18.91 -1.30
CA GLU A 75 -10.46 18.26 -0.36
C GLU A 75 -10.92 16.89 -0.89
N ARG A 76 -11.20 16.80 -2.19
CA ARG A 76 -11.50 15.53 -2.83
C ARG A 76 -10.32 14.56 -2.75
N LYS A 77 -9.11 15.02 -3.06
CA LYS A 77 -7.89 14.21 -2.96
C LYS A 77 -7.60 13.74 -1.55
N LEU A 78 -7.89 14.58 -0.54
CA LEU A 78 -7.78 14.21 0.87
C LEU A 78 -8.68 13.00 1.18
N ARG A 79 -9.95 13.07 0.84
CA ARG A 79 -10.91 11.97 1.06
C ARG A 79 -10.51 10.70 0.30
N ASP A 80 -10.10 10.84 -0.95
CA ASP A 80 -9.69 9.71 -1.79
C ASP A 80 -8.45 9.02 -1.21
N ALA A 81 -7.46 9.79 -0.74
CA ALA A 81 -6.23 9.26 -0.14
C ALA A 81 -6.50 8.53 1.19
N HIS A 82 -7.32 9.12 2.06
CA HIS A 82 -7.73 8.46 3.31
C HIS A 82 -8.54 7.19 3.04
N GLY A 83 -9.44 7.21 2.06
CA GLY A 83 -10.19 6.03 1.65
C GLY A 83 -9.28 4.91 1.13
N ALA A 84 -8.27 5.25 0.33
CA ALA A 84 -7.30 4.28 -0.18
C ALA A 84 -6.44 3.67 0.94
N ALA A 85 -5.99 4.48 1.90
CA ALA A 85 -5.16 4.02 3.02
C ALA A 85 -5.91 3.11 4.02
N THR A 86 -7.24 3.18 4.06
CA THR A 86 -8.07 2.26 4.88
C THR A 86 -8.33 0.92 4.19
N HIS A 87 -7.95 0.78 2.92
CA HIS A 87 -8.12 -0.48 2.22
C HIS A 87 -7.25 -1.57 2.86
N ARG A 88 -7.77 -2.81 2.92
CA ARG A 88 -7.09 -3.96 3.54
C ARG A 88 -5.63 -4.15 3.09
N CYS A 89 -5.34 -3.89 1.82
CA CYS A 89 -3.98 -4.01 1.26
C CYS A 89 -3.04 -2.86 1.65
N ALA A 90 -3.55 -1.81 2.28
CA ALA A 90 -2.81 -0.63 2.70
C ALA A 90 -2.89 -0.39 4.22
N ALA A 91 -3.59 -1.25 4.96
CA ALA A 91 -3.82 -1.08 6.39
C ALA A 91 -2.53 -1.17 7.21
N LEU A 92 -2.36 -0.27 8.17
CA LEU A 92 -1.16 -0.19 9.02
C LEU A 92 -0.76 -1.51 9.69
N PRO A 93 -1.69 -2.39 10.16
CA PRO A 93 -1.31 -3.68 10.74
C PRO A 93 -0.47 -4.57 9.82
N LEU A 94 -0.53 -4.36 8.50
CA LEU A 94 0.34 -5.09 7.56
C LEU A 94 1.83 -4.83 7.77
N TYR A 95 2.21 -3.66 8.31
CA TYR A 95 3.61 -3.40 8.66
C TYR A 95 4.11 -4.34 9.77
N GLU A 96 3.25 -4.67 10.73
CA GLU A 96 3.60 -5.59 11.83
C GLU A 96 3.83 -7.00 11.29
N ASP A 97 2.94 -7.49 10.44
CA ASP A 97 3.05 -8.80 9.81
C ASP A 97 4.26 -8.91 8.89
N LEU A 98 4.50 -7.89 8.06
CA LEU A 98 5.67 -7.83 7.20
C LEU A 98 6.97 -7.70 8.01
N GLY A 99 6.95 -6.94 9.11
CA GLY A 99 8.06 -6.85 10.05
C GLY A 99 8.36 -8.20 10.73
N ALA A 100 7.33 -8.94 11.13
CA ALA A 100 7.49 -10.28 11.68
C ALA A 100 8.20 -11.22 10.69
N ILE A 101 7.77 -11.21 9.43
CA ILE A 101 8.39 -12.02 8.37
C ILE A 101 9.85 -11.63 8.14
N LEU A 102 10.18 -10.34 8.12
CA LEU A 102 11.55 -9.85 7.97
C LEU A 102 12.46 -10.30 9.10
N LEU A 103 11.92 -10.50 10.31
CA LEU A 103 12.61 -11.02 11.47
C LEU A 103 12.64 -12.56 11.54
N GLY A 104 12.07 -13.25 10.56
CA GLY A 104 12.00 -14.71 10.51
C GLY A 104 10.89 -15.31 11.39
N ASN A 105 9.92 -14.51 11.80
CA ASN A 105 8.75 -14.94 12.56
C ASN A 105 7.55 -15.21 11.62
N GLU A 106 6.56 -15.94 12.13
CA GLU A 106 5.31 -16.15 11.41
C GLU A 106 4.41 -14.90 11.51
N PRO A 107 3.76 -14.50 10.40
CA PRO A 107 2.78 -13.43 10.42
C PRO A 107 1.49 -13.87 11.12
N SER A 108 0.59 -12.92 11.35
CA SER A 108 -0.73 -13.21 11.93
C SER A 108 -1.54 -14.17 11.02
N PRO A 109 -2.46 -14.98 11.58
CA PRO A 109 -3.33 -15.85 10.78
C PRO A 109 -4.18 -15.09 9.76
N GLU A 110 -4.52 -13.84 10.05
CA GLU A 110 -5.29 -12.95 9.17
C GLU A 110 -4.47 -12.53 7.95
N PHE A 111 -3.17 -12.31 8.13
CA PHE A 111 -2.25 -12.03 7.04
C PHE A 111 -2.05 -13.27 6.14
N ALA A 112 -1.86 -14.44 6.74
CA ALA A 112 -1.70 -15.70 6.02
C ALA A 112 -2.96 -16.06 5.20
N GLY A 113 -4.16 -15.70 5.67
CA GLY A 113 -5.44 -15.86 4.96
C GLY A 113 -5.74 -14.75 3.94
N GLY A 114 -4.91 -13.68 3.88
CA GLY A 114 -5.07 -12.57 2.93
C GLY A 114 -4.47 -12.85 1.57
N ALA A 115 -4.98 -12.20 0.56
CA ALA A 115 -4.61 -12.10 -0.86
C ALA A 115 -3.51 -13.08 -1.35
N GLY A 116 -3.86 -14.32 -1.58
CA GLY A 116 -2.96 -15.38 -2.03
C GLY A 116 -3.28 -16.74 -1.42
N ALA A 117 -4.02 -16.79 -0.31
CA ALA A 117 -4.64 -18.04 0.09
C ALA A 117 -5.71 -18.42 -0.95
N PRO A 118 -5.73 -19.66 -1.46
CA PRO A 118 -6.83 -20.09 -2.29
C PRO A 118 -8.12 -19.84 -1.51
N VAL A 119 -9.04 -19.11 -2.12
CA VAL A 119 -10.38 -18.90 -1.57
C VAL A 119 -10.94 -20.30 -1.36
N GLY A 120 -10.97 -20.76 -0.11
CA GLY A 120 -11.60 -22.02 0.22
C GLY A 120 -13.02 -22.06 -0.34
N PRO A 121 -13.59 -23.22 -0.65
CA PRO A 121 -14.92 -23.30 -1.20
C PRO A 121 -15.86 -22.49 -0.32
N ARG A 122 -16.56 -21.54 -0.94
CA ARG A 122 -17.60 -20.78 -0.22
C ARG A 122 -18.54 -21.78 0.40
N PRO A 123 -18.90 -21.65 1.70
CA PRO A 123 -19.90 -22.51 2.29
C PRO A 123 -21.13 -22.48 1.39
N GLY A 124 -21.50 -23.66 0.88
CA GLY A 124 -22.51 -23.79 -0.14
C GLY A 124 -23.80 -23.14 0.28
N LYS A 125 -24.40 -22.40 -0.63
CA LYS A 125 -25.84 -22.18 -0.58
C LYS A 125 -26.49 -23.55 -0.76
N SER A 126 -26.94 -24.12 0.33
CA SER A 126 -27.96 -25.16 0.27
C SER A 126 -29.28 -24.54 -0.12
#